data_2b68d47c08189fb9e40e11bd853c6932
#
_entry.id   2b68d47c08189fb9e40e11bd853c6932
#
_cell.length_a   1.000
_cell.length_b   1.000
_cell.length_c   1.000
_cell.angle_alpha   90.00
_cell.angle_beta   90.00
_cell.angle_gamma   90.00
#
_symmetry.space_group_name_H-M   'P 1'
#
loop_
_entity.id
_entity.type
_entity.pdbx_description
1 polymer ?
#
loop_
_entity_poly.entity_id
_entity_poly.type
_entity_poly.pdbx_seq_one_letter_code
_entity_poly.pdbx_strand_id
1 'polypeptide(L)'
;MTTQTIVITGAAHGIGLCIAQQFMQAGAHICVIDKDPLPYSIGSDDLFYQGNIADKATLEQFAQQIIDKYGRVDSIINNALPIMRGIDECSYEEFQYALSVGVTAPFYLVKLLKDHLCEGASIVNISSSRDRMSQPQTESYTAAKGGIAALTHALAVSLAGKARVNSISPGWIDTAYTVYEGPDATQQPAGRVGNPMDIANMVLFLCSEKAGFITGENICIDGGMTKLMIYHGDHGWRLGEQ
;
A
#
# COMPACT_ATOMS: atom_id res chain seq x y z
N MET A 1 1.06 -17.42 22.30
CA MET A 1 0.93 -16.11 21.61
C MET A 1 -0.45 -16.08 21.00
N THR A 2 -1.20 -14.99 21.13
CA THR A 2 -2.48 -14.84 20.44
C THR A 2 -2.23 -14.66 18.94
N THR A 3 -3.04 -15.29 18.09
CA THR A 3 -2.96 -15.14 16.64
C THR A 3 -3.22 -13.68 16.26
N GLN A 4 -2.40 -13.11 15.37
CA GLN A 4 -2.55 -11.73 14.91
C GLN A 4 -3.72 -11.58 13.95
N THR A 5 -4.42 -10.45 14.00
CA THR A 5 -5.48 -10.07 13.06
C THR A 5 -4.96 -8.96 12.14
N ILE A 6 -4.85 -9.24 10.85
CA ILE A 6 -4.24 -8.38 9.84
C ILE A 6 -5.29 -7.94 8.82
N VAL A 7 -5.51 -6.64 8.72
CA VAL A 7 -6.46 -6.06 7.77
C VAL A 7 -5.71 -5.58 6.52
N ILE A 8 -6.15 -5.99 5.31
CA ILE A 8 -5.47 -5.66 4.06
C ILE A 8 -6.49 -5.21 3.02
N THR A 9 -6.26 -4.06 2.40
CA THR A 9 -7.07 -3.60 1.26
C THR A 9 -6.36 -3.90 -0.06
N GLY A 10 -7.10 -4.36 -1.09
CA GLY A 10 -6.54 -4.67 -2.40
C GLY A 10 -5.68 -5.94 -2.41
N ALA A 11 -6.22 -7.06 -1.89
CA ALA A 11 -5.48 -8.31 -1.70
C ALA A 11 -5.70 -9.37 -2.80
N ALA A 12 -6.49 -9.07 -3.83
CA ALA A 12 -6.71 -10.03 -4.92
C ALA A 12 -5.53 -10.14 -5.89
N HIS A 13 -4.67 -9.11 -5.97
CA HIS A 13 -3.59 -9.06 -6.96
C HIS A 13 -2.30 -8.47 -6.41
N GLY A 14 -1.19 -8.73 -7.11
CA GLY A 14 0.08 -8.03 -7.00
C GLY A 14 0.67 -7.98 -5.58
N ILE A 15 0.99 -6.79 -5.11
CA ILE A 15 1.63 -6.56 -3.81
C ILE A 15 0.71 -7.02 -2.67
N GLY A 16 -0.57 -6.68 -2.71
CA GLY A 16 -1.53 -7.04 -1.67
C GLY A 16 -1.74 -8.55 -1.54
N LEU A 17 -1.81 -9.26 -2.67
CA LEU A 17 -1.85 -10.72 -2.70
C LEU A 17 -0.61 -11.33 -2.03
N CYS A 18 0.58 -10.84 -2.40
CA CYS A 18 1.82 -11.32 -1.82
C CYS A 18 1.87 -11.09 -0.30
N ILE A 19 1.47 -9.90 0.17
CA ILE A 19 1.39 -9.58 1.59
C ILE A 19 0.43 -10.51 2.32
N ALA A 20 -0.78 -10.73 1.78
CA ALA A 20 -1.78 -11.61 2.38
C ALA A 20 -1.24 -13.05 2.53
N GLN A 21 -0.61 -13.58 1.49
CA GLN A 21 0.01 -14.91 1.51
C GLN A 21 1.11 -15.04 2.56
N GLN A 22 1.96 -14.01 2.72
CA GLN A 22 3.02 -14.03 3.73
C GLN A 22 2.46 -14.04 5.16
N PHE A 23 1.42 -13.26 5.44
CA PHE A 23 0.77 -13.27 6.75
C PHE A 23 0.03 -14.59 7.03
N MET A 24 -0.64 -15.17 6.02
CA MET A 24 -1.24 -16.51 6.15
C MET A 24 -0.18 -17.58 6.48
N GLN A 25 0.96 -17.56 5.78
CA GLN A 25 2.08 -18.48 6.05
C GLN A 25 2.67 -18.30 7.47
N ALA A 26 2.61 -17.09 8.00
CA ALA A 26 3.02 -16.79 9.37
C ALA A 26 1.95 -17.18 10.42
N GLY A 27 0.80 -17.70 10.01
CA GLY A 27 -0.28 -18.15 10.89
C GLY A 27 -1.16 -17.01 11.43
N ALA A 28 -1.17 -15.85 10.80
CA ALA A 28 -2.07 -14.76 11.14
C ALA A 28 -3.48 -14.97 10.53
N HIS A 29 -4.51 -14.45 11.18
CA HIS A 29 -5.82 -14.26 10.56
C HIS A 29 -5.80 -13.06 9.63
N ILE A 30 -6.20 -13.24 8.38
CA ILE A 30 -6.32 -12.15 7.44
C ILE A 30 -7.77 -11.71 7.27
N CYS A 31 -7.95 -10.39 7.23
CA CYS A 31 -9.21 -9.72 6.92
C CYS A 31 -8.99 -8.89 5.65
N VAL A 32 -9.45 -9.38 4.52
CA VAL A 32 -9.16 -8.77 3.23
C VAL A 32 -10.39 -8.20 2.57
N ILE A 33 -10.24 -7.04 1.93
CA ILE A 33 -11.26 -6.41 1.10
C ILE A 33 -10.68 -6.12 -0.28
N ASP A 34 -11.40 -6.52 -1.31
CA ASP A 34 -11.10 -6.21 -2.70
C ASP A 34 -12.38 -6.09 -3.52
N LYS A 35 -12.38 -5.33 -4.59
CA LYS A 35 -13.49 -5.28 -5.56
C LYS A 35 -13.57 -6.55 -6.42
N ASP A 36 -12.43 -7.21 -6.62
CA ASP A 36 -12.27 -8.43 -7.38
C ASP A 36 -12.34 -9.67 -6.47
N PRO A 37 -12.78 -10.82 -6.96
CA PRO A 37 -12.75 -12.06 -6.20
C PRO A 37 -11.30 -12.49 -5.92
N LEU A 38 -11.08 -13.15 -4.77
CA LEU A 38 -9.76 -13.67 -4.45
C LEU A 38 -9.38 -14.85 -5.37
N PRO A 39 -8.17 -14.86 -5.95
CA PRO A 39 -7.68 -15.98 -6.75
C PRO A 39 -7.14 -17.14 -5.89
N TYR A 40 -7.29 -17.08 -4.57
CA TYR A 40 -6.80 -18.07 -3.62
C TYR A 40 -7.83 -18.36 -2.53
N SER A 41 -7.71 -19.52 -1.90
CA SER A 41 -8.57 -19.89 -0.78
C SER A 41 -8.03 -19.32 0.52
N ILE A 42 -8.93 -18.86 1.37
CA ILE A 42 -8.65 -18.43 2.74
C ILE A 42 -9.23 -19.46 3.74
N GLY A 43 -8.71 -19.48 4.96
CA GLY A 43 -9.20 -20.33 6.03
C GLY A 43 -10.59 -19.93 6.54
N SER A 44 -11.25 -20.82 7.29
CA SER A 44 -12.53 -20.53 7.96
C SER A 44 -12.42 -19.38 8.98
N ASP A 45 -11.23 -19.21 9.51
CA ASP A 45 -10.93 -18.17 10.50
C ASP A 45 -10.51 -16.83 9.88
N ASP A 46 -10.35 -16.77 8.55
CA ASP A 46 -10.09 -15.55 7.79
C ASP A 46 -11.40 -14.86 7.38
N LEU A 47 -11.29 -13.63 6.88
CA LEU A 47 -12.41 -12.82 6.40
C LEU A 47 -12.11 -12.26 5.01
N PHE A 48 -13.00 -12.50 4.06
CA PHE A 48 -13.01 -11.79 2.77
C PHE A 48 -14.30 -11.03 2.60
N TYR A 49 -14.18 -9.76 2.26
CA TYR A 49 -15.29 -8.89 1.89
C TYR A 49 -15.08 -8.41 0.45
N GLN A 50 -15.98 -8.79 -0.46
CA GLN A 50 -15.93 -8.27 -1.82
C GLN A 50 -16.65 -6.92 -1.89
N GLY A 51 -15.90 -5.84 -2.18
CA GLY A 51 -16.47 -4.50 -2.23
C GLY A 51 -15.48 -3.41 -2.62
N ASN A 52 -16.02 -2.26 -3.00
CA ASN A 52 -15.23 -1.10 -3.38
C ASN A 52 -14.97 -0.21 -2.15
N ILE A 53 -13.70 -0.02 -1.79
CA ILE A 53 -13.33 0.80 -0.63
C ILE A 53 -13.60 2.30 -0.80
N ALA A 54 -13.87 2.79 -2.02
CA ALA A 54 -14.34 4.16 -2.21
C ALA A 54 -15.73 4.39 -1.62
N ASP A 55 -16.46 3.33 -1.32
CA ASP A 55 -17.82 3.33 -0.81
C ASP A 55 -17.81 3.33 0.72
N LYS A 56 -18.35 4.36 1.32
CA LYS A 56 -18.39 4.51 2.78
C LYS A 56 -19.09 3.33 3.46
N ALA A 57 -20.27 2.93 2.95
CA ALA A 57 -21.04 1.84 3.53
C ALA A 57 -20.30 0.50 3.47
N THR A 58 -19.56 0.26 2.38
CA THR A 58 -18.69 -0.91 2.21
C THR A 58 -17.62 -0.97 3.30
N LEU A 59 -16.94 0.15 3.58
CA LEU A 59 -15.94 0.20 4.64
C LEU A 59 -16.54 0.00 6.03
N GLU A 60 -17.71 0.57 6.30
CA GLU A 60 -18.43 0.41 7.56
C GLU A 60 -18.83 -1.06 7.81
N GLN A 61 -19.36 -1.73 6.80
CA GLN A 61 -19.74 -3.14 6.89
C GLN A 61 -18.53 -4.05 7.06
N PHE A 62 -17.47 -3.79 6.31
CA PHE A 62 -16.22 -4.55 6.44
C PHE A 62 -15.61 -4.40 7.84
N ALA A 63 -15.49 -3.17 8.34
CA ALA A 63 -14.97 -2.91 9.68
C ALA A 63 -15.83 -3.57 10.77
N GLN A 64 -17.18 -3.52 10.64
CA GLN A 64 -18.08 -4.16 11.58
C GLN A 64 -17.88 -5.67 11.63
N GLN A 65 -17.74 -6.34 10.46
CA GLN A 65 -17.47 -7.79 10.43
C GLN A 65 -16.14 -8.16 11.11
N ILE A 66 -15.09 -7.32 10.96
CA ILE A 66 -13.81 -7.52 11.66
C ILE A 66 -14.02 -7.41 13.17
N ILE A 67 -14.72 -6.38 13.61
CA ILE A 67 -14.99 -6.14 15.03
C ILE A 67 -15.79 -7.29 15.64
N ASP A 68 -16.85 -7.72 14.97
CA ASP A 68 -17.73 -8.80 15.44
C ASP A 68 -17.00 -10.15 15.52
N LYS A 69 -16.11 -10.41 14.57
CA LYS A 69 -15.41 -11.71 14.49
C LYS A 69 -14.18 -11.78 15.39
N TYR A 70 -13.40 -10.71 15.50
CA TYR A 70 -12.10 -10.75 16.18
C TYR A 70 -12.00 -9.81 17.39
N GLY A 71 -12.74 -8.72 17.41
CA GLY A 71 -12.69 -7.69 18.46
C GLY A 71 -11.38 -6.94 18.58
N ARG A 72 -10.36 -7.31 17.77
CA ARG A 72 -9.00 -6.76 17.82
C ARG A 72 -8.36 -6.67 16.44
N VAL A 73 -7.42 -5.73 16.26
CA VAL A 73 -6.64 -5.55 15.05
C VAL A 73 -5.17 -5.30 15.42
N ASP A 74 -4.28 -6.11 14.90
CA ASP A 74 -2.82 -6.00 15.14
C ASP A 74 -2.15 -5.17 14.04
N SER A 75 -2.62 -5.25 12.78
CA SER A 75 -2.08 -4.42 11.71
C SER A 75 -3.14 -4.08 10.66
N ILE A 76 -2.98 -2.88 10.04
CA ILE A 76 -3.77 -2.43 8.88
C ILE A 76 -2.82 -2.12 7.74
N ILE A 77 -3.01 -2.76 6.58
CA ILE A 77 -2.24 -2.52 5.36
C ILE A 77 -3.15 -1.89 4.32
N ASN A 78 -3.01 -0.58 4.12
CA ASN A 78 -3.72 0.17 3.08
C ASN A 78 -2.95 0.05 1.77
N ASN A 79 -3.31 -0.95 0.96
CA ASN A 79 -2.61 -1.28 -0.28
C ASN A 79 -3.45 -1.02 -1.54
N ALA A 80 -4.78 -0.93 -1.45
CA ALA A 80 -5.62 -0.76 -2.63
C ALA A 80 -5.15 0.39 -3.54
N LEU A 81 -5.14 0.11 -4.86
CA LEU A 81 -4.54 0.98 -5.85
C LEU A 81 -5.57 1.99 -6.37
N PRO A 82 -5.31 3.31 -6.28
CA PRO A 82 -6.13 4.31 -6.96
C PRO A 82 -5.93 4.27 -8.48
N ILE A 83 -6.90 4.76 -9.24
CA ILE A 83 -6.76 4.92 -10.68
C ILE A 83 -5.68 5.95 -11.02
N MET A 84 -5.07 5.79 -12.20
CA MET A 84 -4.09 6.70 -12.74
C MET A 84 -4.64 7.33 -14.03
N ARG A 85 -4.95 8.62 -13.97
CA ARG A 85 -5.44 9.45 -15.08
C ARG A 85 -4.74 10.79 -15.04
N GLY A 86 -4.47 11.34 -16.21
CA GLY A 86 -3.75 12.58 -16.41
C GLY A 86 -4.64 13.78 -16.73
N ILE A 87 -4.01 14.95 -16.81
CA ILE A 87 -4.70 16.23 -16.96
C ILE A 87 -5.52 16.33 -18.27
N ASP A 88 -5.13 15.57 -19.29
CA ASP A 88 -5.83 15.64 -20.58
C ASP A 88 -7.18 14.90 -20.58
N GLU A 89 -7.31 13.83 -19.77
CA GLU A 89 -8.47 12.93 -19.84
C GLU A 89 -9.19 12.73 -18.50
N CYS A 90 -8.56 13.10 -17.38
CA CYS A 90 -9.11 12.86 -16.05
C CYS A 90 -10.33 13.72 -15.79
N SER A 91 -11.50 13.10 -15.61
CA SER A 91 -12.68 13.83 -15.17
C SER A 91 -12.57 14.22 -13.69
N TYR A 92 -13.40 15.16 -13.26
CA TYR A 92 -13.51 15.57 -11.86
C TYR A 92 -13.88 14.38 -10.95
N GLU A 93 -14.80 13.54 -11.40
CA GLU A 93 -15.28 12.36 -10.68
C GLU A 93 -14.20 11.29 -10.58
N GLU A 94 -13.42 11.07 -11.65
CA GLU A 94 -12.28 10.15 -11.63
C GLU A 94 -11.19 10.63 -10.68
N PHE A 95 -10.90 11.93 -10.66
CA PHE A 95 -9.94 12.51 -9.72
C PHE A 95 -10.41 12.35 -8.27
N GLN A 96 -11.69 12.63 -7.99
CA GLN A 96 -12.27 12.40 -6.66
C GLN A 96 -12.24 10.91 -6.27
N TYR A 97 -12.54 10.01 -7.22
CA TYR A 97 -12.46 8.57 -6.98
C TYR A 97 -11.04 8.13 -6.63
N ALA A 98 -10.02 8.64 -7.33
CA ALA A 98 -8.62 8.35 -7.00
C ALA A 98 -8.26 8.77 -5.57
N LEU A 99 -8.68 9.96 -5.14
CA LEU A 99 -8.49 10.44 -3.76
C LEU A 99 -9.31 9.62 -2.76
N SER A 100 -10.51 9.21 -3.12
CA SER A 100 -11.36 8.36 -2.26
C SER A 100 -10.69 7.03 -1.97
N VAL A 101 -10.14 6.35 -2.99
CA VAL A 101 -9.43 5.09 -2.82
C VAL A 101 -8.08 5.27 -2.13
N GLY A 102 -7.30 6.28 -2.55
CA GLY A 102 -5.89 6.42 -2.13
C GLY A 102 -5.68 7.15 -0.80
N VAL A 103 -6.67 7.94 -0.33
CA VAL A 103 -6.52 8.78 0.87
C VAL A 103 -7.69 8.63 1.82
N THR A 104 -8.92 8.84 1.32
CA THR A 104 -10.11 8.90 2.17
C THR A 104 -10.43 7.53 2.80
N ALA A 105 -10.37 6.46 2.00
CA ALA A 105 -10.63 5.10 2.48
C ALA A 105 -9.60 4.64 3.53
N PRO A 106 -8.27 4.81 3.33
CA PRO A 106 -7.27 4.54 4.38
C PRO A 106 -7.53 5.29 5.68
N PHE A 107 -7.81 6.60 5.59
CA PHE A 107 -8.17 7.39 6.77
C PHE A 107 -9.40 6.84 7.48
N TYR A 108 -10.46 6.56 6.70
CA TYR A 108 -11.73 6.16 7.27
C TYR A 108 -11.70 4.77 7.88
N LEU A 109 -11.01 3.82 7.24
CA LEU A 109 -10.80 2.47 7.78
C LEU A 109 -10.05 2.50 9.12
N VAL A 110 -8.98 3.31 9.20
CA VAL A 110 -8.25 3.51 10.47
C VAL A 110 -9.17 4.12 11.52
N LYS A 111 -9.98 5.12 11.15
CA LYS A 111 -10.96 5.76 12.06
C LYS A 111 -11.97 4.73 12.62
N LEU A 112 -12.48 3.84 11.77
CA LEU A 112 -13.46 2.82 12.18
C LEU A 112 -12.85 1.80 13.13
N LEU A 113 -11.58 1.42 12.93
CA LEU A 113 -10.90 0.36 13.67
C LEU A 113 -10.04 0.87 14.84
N LYS A 114 -9.86 2.19 15.02
CA LYS A 114 -8.91 2.77 15.98
C LYS A 114 -9.08 2.29 17.42
N ASP A 115 -10.33 2.04 17.85
CA ASP A 115 -10.63 1.63 19.22
C ASP A 115 -10.41 0.13 19.45
N HIS A 116 -10.21 -0.62 18.36
CA HIS A 116 -9.92 -2.06 18.34
C HIS A 116 -8.45 -2.37 18.02
N LEU A 117 -7.61 -1.34 17.81
CA LEU A 117 -6.17 -1.53 17.63
C LEU A 117 -5.55 -2.06 18.92
N CYS A 118 -4.74 -3.11 18.80
CA CYS A 118 -3.93 -3.63 19.89
C CYS A 118 -2.87 -2.62 20.32
N GLU A 119 -2.38 -2.73 21.52
CA GLU A 119 -1.19 -2.00 21.95
C GLU A 119 0.00 -2.36 21.03
N GLY A 120 0.69 -1.34 20.52
CA GLY A 120 1.79 -1.53 19.57
C GLY A 120 1.38 -1.92 18.16
N ALA A 121 0.10 -1.81 17.81
CA ALA A 121 -0.39 -2.07 16.45
C ALA A 121 0.41 -1.32 15.38
N SER A 122 0.41 -1.86 14.15
CA SER A 122 1.12 -1.26 13.02
C SER A 122 0.18 -0.95 11.86
N ILE A 123 0.27 0.28 11.35
CA ILE A 123 -0.45 0.67 10.13
C ILE A 123 0.59 0.94 9.04
N VAL A 124 0.47 0.26 7.91
CA VAL A 124 1.36 0.42 6.76
C VAL A 124 0.56 0.87 5.55
N ASN A 125 0.90 2.04 5.05
CA ASN A 125 0.29 2.61 3.86
C ASN A 125 1.18 2.36 2.63
N ILE A 126 0.65 1.79 1.56
CA ILE A 126 1.40 1.61 0.33
C ILE A 126 1.24 2.87 -0.53
N SER A 127 2.27 3.72 -0.51
CA SER A 127 2.39 4.90 -1.35
C SER A 127 3.00 4.54 -2.72
N SER A 128 3.93 5.33 -3.21
CA SER A 128 4.69 5.12 -4.45
C SER A 128 5.86 6.11 -4.49
N SER A 129 6.91 5.82 -5.24
CA SER A 129 7.91 6.82 -5.62
C SER A 129 7.30 8.06 -6.30
N ARG A 130 6.07 7.93 -6.83
CA ARG A 130 5.29 9.04 -7.40
C ARG A 130 4.72 10.00 -6.34
N ASP A 131 4.98 9.80 -5.07
CA ASP A 131 4.72 10.80 -4.02
C ASP A 131 5.67 12.01 -4.10
N ARG A 132 6.80 11.84 -4.82
CA ARG A 132 7.87 12.85 -4.99
C ARG A 132 8.43 12.95 -6.40
N MET A 133 8.04 12.06 -7.31
CA MET A 133 8.42 12.05 -8.72
C MET A 133 7.17 11.83 -9.57
N SER A 134 7.18 12.27 -10.83
CA SER A 134 6.03 12.11 -11.71
C SER A 134 6.47 11.80 -13.14
N GLN A 135 5.57 11.20 -13.88
CA GLN A 135 5.57 11.15 -15.33
C GLN A 135 4.36 11.95 -15.80
N PRO A 136 4.33 12.43 -17.05
CA PRO A 136 3.13 13.05 -17.62
C PRO A 136 1.91 12.14 -17.49
N GLN A 137 0.73 12.73 -17.35
CA GLN A 137 -0.56 12.03 -17.32
C GLN A 137 -0.75 11.10 -16.11
N THR A 138 -0.24 11.49 -14.92
CA THR A 138 -0.34 10.69 -13.69
C THR A 138 -0.90 11.46 -12.49
N GLU A 139 -1.54 12.60 -12.73
CA GLU A 139 -1.89 13.59 -11.70
C GLU A 139 -2.81 13.01 -10.62
N SER A 140 -3.84 12.24 -11.00
CA SER A 140 -4.77 11.64 -10.02
C SER A 140 -4.07 10.65 -9.09
N TYR A 141 -3.20 9.83 -9.64
CA TYR A 141 -2.40 8.86 -8.89
C TYR A 141 -1.35 9.53 -8.00
N THR A 142 -0.60 10.48 -8.58
CA THR A 142 0.43 11.25 -7.87
C THR A 142 -0.17 12.01 -6.68
N ALA A 143 -1.33 12.67 -6.87
CA ALA A 143 -2.03 13.36 -5.80
C ALA A 143 -2.46 12.40 -4.69
N ALA A 144 -3.01 11.23 -5.03
CA ALA A 144 -3.40 10.21 -4.07
C ALA A 144 -2.19 9.65 -3.30
N LYS A 145 -1.08 9.36 -3.97
CA LYS A 145 0.14 8.81 -3.35
C LYS A 145 0.91 9.83 -2.52
N GLY A 146 0.91 11.10 -2.92
CA GLY A 146 1.38 12.21 -2.08
C GLY A 146 0.49 12.41 -0.85
N GLY A 147 -0.81 12.33 -1.04
CA GLY A 147 -1.81 12.47 0.03
C GLY A 147 -1.68 11.38 1.10
N ILE A 148 -1.50 10.11 0.72
CA ILE A 148 -1.33 9.02 1.70
C ILE A 148 0.01 9.11 2.43
N ALA A 149 1.08 9.56 1.75
CA ALA A 149 2.37 9.80 2.40
C ALA A 149 2.26 10.89 3.48
N ALA A 150 1.57 11.99 3.18
CA ALA A 150 1.30 13.05 4.16
C ALA A 150 0.36 12.57 5.29
N LEU A 151 -0.69 11.81 4.98
CA LEU A 151 -1.61 11.25 5.97
C LEU A 151 -0.87 10.32 6.96
N THR A 152 0.19 9.65 6.52
CA THR A 152 0.97 8.73 7.36
C THR A 152 1.52 9.40 8.60
N HIS A 153 2.25 10.52 8.47
CA HIS A 153 2.80 11.19 9.65
C HIS A 153 1.72 11.86 10.51
N ALA A 154 0.62 12.32 9.91
CA ALA A 154 -0.51 12.87 10.66
C ALA A 154 -1.18 11.80 11.54
N LEU A 155 -1.41 10.59 11.01
CA LEU A 155 -1.93 9.46 11.77
C LEU A 155 -0.94 8.97 12.82
N ALA A 156 0.37 8.96 12.53
CA ALA A 156 1.40 8.57 13.49
C ALA A 156 1.37 9.45 14.75
N VAL A 157 1.21 10.76 14.57
CA VAL A 157 1.07 11.71 15.69
C VAL A 157 -0.26 11.51 16.43
N SER A 158 -1.37 11.35 15.71
CA SER A 158 -2.70 11.19 16.31
C SER A 158 -2.88 9.86 17.06
N LEU A 159 -2.14 8.83 16.68
CA LEU A 159 -2.17 7.50 17.30
C LEU A 159 -0.95 7.22 18.19
N ALA A 160 -0.23 8.27 18.60
CA ALA A 160 0.94 8.15 19.46
C ALA A 160 0.63 7.34 20.73
N GLY A 161 1.51 6.39 21.05
CA GLY A 161 1.34 5.48 22.18
C GLY A 161 0.38 4.30 21.94
N LYS A 162 -0.40 4.30 20.84
CA LYS A 162 -1.35 3.24 20.50
C LYS A 162 -0.90 2.42 19.30
N ALA A 163 -0.49 3.06 18.23
CA ALA A 163 -0.05 2.40 17.01
C ALA A 163 1.09 3.15 16.33
N ARG A 164 1.93 2.43 15.61
CA ARG A 164 2.92 2.99 14.69
C ARG A 164 2.29 3.10 13.30
N VAL A 165 2.54 4.19 12.60
CA VAL A 165 2.02 4.40 11.24
C VAL A 165 3.17 4.77 10.32
N ASN A 166 3.40 3.96 9.30
CA ASN A 166 4.45 4.20 8.31
C ASN A 166 3.91 4.00 6.90
N SER A 167 4.61 4.53 5.92
CA SER A 167 4.33 4.23 4.51
C SER A 167 5.54 3.65 3.81
N ILE A 168 5.26 2.88 2.77
CA ILE A 168 6.26 2.38 1.84
C ILE A 168 5.98 3.03 0.50
N SER A 169 7.03 3.55 -0.15
CA SER A 169 6.98 4.08 -1.51
C SER A 169 7.73 3.14 -2.47
N PRO A 170 6.99 2.18 -3.09
CA PRO A 170 7.58 1.31 -4.10
C PRO A 170 8.03 2.09 -5.33
N GLY A 171 9.11 1.63 -5.96
CA GLY A 171 9.48 1.98 -7.33
C GLY A 171 8.70 1.16 -8.36
N TRP A 172 9.38 0.76 -9.44
CA TRP A 172 8.81 -0.17 -10.40
C TRP A 172 8.83 -1.60 -9.83
N ILE A 173 7.64 -2.09 -9.53
CA ILE A 173 7.40 -3.46 -9.04
C ILE A 173 6.62 -4.21 -10.10
N ASP A 174 7.23 -5.22 -10.70
CA ASP A 174 6.55 -6.12 -11.62
C ASP A 174 5.81 -7.21 -10.84
N THR A 175 4.51 -7.30 -11.06
CA THR A 175 3.62 -8.28 -10.40
C THR A 175 3.41 -9.54 -11.23
N ALA A 176 3.88 -9.56 -12.48
CA ALA A 176 3.77 -10.69 -13.39
C ALA A 176 5.03 -11.60 -13.38
N TYR A 177 6.08 -11.18 -12.66
CA TYR A 177 7.38 -11.87 -12.63
C TYR A 177 8.00 -12.05 -14.03
N THR A 178 7.89 -10.99 -14.84
CA THR A 178 8.42 -10.93 -16.19
C THR A 178 9.96 -10.98 -16.17
N VAL A 179 10.54 -11.70 -17.09
CA VAL A 179 11.98 -11.65 -17.33
C VAL A 179 12.26 -10.46 -18.25
N TYR A 180 12.93 -9.44 -17.71
CA TYR A 180 13.33 -8.25 -18.46
C TYR A 180 14.75 -8.41 -19.01
N GLU A 181 15.00 -7.82 -20.16
CA GLU A 181 16.30 -7.76 -20.82
C GLU A 181 16.70 -6.32 -21.16
N GLY A 182 17.98 -6.09 -21.43
CA GLY A 182 18.50 -4.80 -21.83
C GLY A 182 18.32 -3.72 -20.75
N PRO A 183 18.02 -2.46 -21.17
CA PRO A 183 17.90 -1.33 -20.24
C PRO A 183 16.83 -1.53 -19.15
N ASP A 184 15.71 -2.17 -19.47
CA ASP A 184 14.62 -2.40 -18.52
C ASP A 184 15.06 -3.31 -17.36
N ALA A 185 15.95 -4.26 -17.62
CA ALA A 185 16.49 -5.14 -16.59
C ALA A 185 17.44 -4.44 -15.61
N THR A 186 18.10 -3.35 -16.04
CA THR A 186 19.23 -2.75 -15.31
C THR A 186 19.08 -1.28 -14.97
N GLN A 187 17.93 -0.66 -15.26
CA GLN A 187 17.73 0.78 -15.06
C GLN A 187 17.76 1.21 -13.59
N GLN A 188 17.45 0.30 -12.64
CA GLN A 188 17.58 0.60 -11.22
C GLN A 188 19.00 0.28 -10.74
N PRO A 189 19.60 1.07 -9.84
CA PRO A 189 20.90 0.77 -9.23
C PRO A 189 21.01 -0.62 -8.61
N ALA A 190 19.90 -1.19 -8.14
CA ALA A 190 19.85 -2.57 -7.65
C ALA A 190 20.04 -3.65 -8.74
N GLY A 191 20.12 -3.26 -10.03
CA GLY A 191 20.37 -4.15 -11.16
C GLY A 191 19.22 -5.07 -11.53
N ARG A 192 18.00 -4.77 -11.09
CA ARG A 192 16.80 -5.55 -11.44
C ARG A 192 15.52 -4.73 -11.21
N VAL A 193 14.46 -5.13 -11.85
CA VAL A 193 13.10 -4.69 -11.52
C VAL A 193 12.69 -5.30 -10.16
N GLY A 194 11.96 -4.55 -9.35
CA GLY A 194 11.42 -5.05 -8.09
C GLY A 194 10.26 -6.04 -8.31
N ASN A 195 9.97 -6.84 -7.30
CA ASN A 195 8.84 -7.77 -7.27
C ASN A 195 7.99 -7.57 -5.99
N PRO A 196 6.79 -8.16 -5.90
CA PRO A 196 5.91 -8.00 -4.74
C PRO A 196 6.55 -8.39 -3.41
N MET A 197 7.47 -9.37 -3.39
CA MET A 197 8.16 -9.81 -2.18
C MET A 197 9.10 -8.73 -1.62
N ASP A 198 9.68 -7.88 -2.46
CA ASP A 198 10.51 -6.76 -2.00
C ASP A 198 9.72 -5.82 -1.08
N ILE A 199 8.43 -5.63 -1.39
CA ILE A 199 7.52 -4.80 -0.61
C ILE A 199 6.97 -5.58 0.59
N ALA A 200 6.55 -6.82 0.40
CA ALA A 200 6.01 -7.67 1.46
C ALA A 200 7.00 -7.85 2.62
N ASN A 201 8.29 -8.04 2.34
CA ASN A 201 9.33 -8.14 3.36
C ASN A 201 9.40 -6.89 4.25
N MET A 202 9.29 -5.69 3.67
CA MET A 202 9.27 -4.45 4.44
C MET A 202 7.97 -4.29 5.24
N VAL A 203 6.82 -4.69 4.68
CA VAL A 203 5.55 -4.69 5.42
C VAL A 203 5.64 -5.60 6.64
N LEU A 204 6.12 -6.83 6.48
CA LEU A 204 6.32 -7.77 7.59
C LEU A 204 7.27 -7.20 8.66
N PHE A 205 8.37 -6.57 8.24
CA PHE A 205 9.30 -5.91 9.16
C PHE A 205 8.60 -4.79 9.92
N LEU A 206 7.90 -3.88 9.24
CA LEU A 206 7.19 -2.75 9.87
C LEU A 206 6.07 -3.21 10.81
N CYS A 207 5.44 -4.36 10.54
CA CYS A 207 4.42 -4.94 11.41
C CYS A 207 5.02 -5.71 12.61
N SER A 208 6.32 -5.94 12.64
CA SER A 208 7.00 -6.65 13.73
C SER A 208 7.44 -5.71 14.87
N GLU A 209 7.73 -6.29 16.04
CA GLU A 209 8.32 -5.58 17.19
C GLU A 209 9.69 -4.98 16.89
N LYS A 210 10.41 -5.52 15.89
CA LYS A 210 11.74 -5.02 15.47
C LYS A 210 11.68 -3.59 14.92
N ALA A 211 10.52 -3.14 14.44
CA ALA A 211 10.27 -1.78 13.97
C ALA A 211 9.67 -0.87 15.07
N GLY A 212 9.79 -1.23 16.35
CA GLY A 212 9.14 -0.56 17.47
C GLY A 212 9.47 0.93 17.63
N PHE A 213 10.56 1.41 17.05
CA PHE A 213 10.97 2.83 17.09
C PHE A 213 10.84 3.54 15.74
N ILE A 214 10.11 2.95 14.77
CA ILE A 214 9.86 3.52 13.44
C ILE A 214 8.38 3.90 13.34
N THR A 215 8.09 5.19 13.26
CA THR A 215 6.74 5.73 13.06
C THR A 215 6.78 7.08 12.37
N GLY A 216 5.80 7.36 11.52
CA GLY A 216 5.68 8.59 10.74
C GLY A 216 6.55 8.62 9.48
N GLU A 217 7.27 7.55 9.17
CA GLU A 217 8.23 7.49 8.08
C GLU A 217 7.59 7.04 6.76
N ASN A 218 8.17 7.54 5.66
CA ASN A 218 7.87 7.09 4.31
C ASN A 218 9.13 6.45 3.70
N ILE A 219 9.17 5.13 3.66
CA ILE A 219 10.33 4.33 3.30
C ILE A 219 10.29 3.99 1.81
N CYS A 220 11.29 4.45 1.06
CA CYS A 220 11.40 4.16 -0.36
C CYS A 220 12.01 2.77 -0.61
N ILE A 221 11.30 1.92 -1.37
CA ILE A 221 11.75 0.58 -1.80
C ILE A 221 11.66 0.55 -3.32
N ASP A 222 12.68 1.06 -3.98
CA ASP A 222 12.66 1.36 -5.42
C ASP A 222 13.94 0.93 -6.17
N GLY A 223 14.77 0.11 -5.53
CA GLY A 223 16.05 -0.30 -6.10
C GLY A 223 17.05 0.83 -6.31
N GLY A 224 16.83 2.00 -5.68
CA GLY A 224 17.67 3.18 -5.81
C GLY A 224 17.27 4.12 -6.95
N MET A 225 16.16 3.86 -7.65
CA MET A 225 15.71 4.66 -8.80
C MET A 225 15.60 6.16 -8.45
N THR A 226 14.99 6.52 -7.32
CA THR A 226 14.82 7.92 -6.91
C THR A 226 16.12 8.59 -6.40
N LYS A 227 17.23 7.85 -6.34
CA LYS A 227 18.54 8.35 -5.91
C LYS A 227 19.51 8.55 -7.07
N LEU A 228 19.20 7.94 -8.23
CA LEU A 228 20.02 8.06 -9.41
C LEU A 228 19.87 9.46 -10.02
N MET A 229 20.96 10.20 -10.08
CA MET A 229 21.03 11.49 -10.79
C MET A 229 21.58 11.26 -12.19
N ILE A 230 20.85 11.71 -13.20
CA ILE A 230 21.18 11.55 -14.62
C ILE A 230 21.23 12.93 -15.26
N TYR A 231 22.33 13.24 -15.98
CA TYR A 231 22.46 14.43 -16.80
C TYR A 231 22.14 14.11 -18.27
N HIS A 232 21.82 15.14 -19.04
CA HIS A 232 21.58 15.01 -20.47
C HIS A 232 22.77 14.33 -21.17
N GLY A 233 22.52 13.23 -21.86
CA GLY A 233 23.52 12.41 -22.54
C GLY A 233 24.11 11.26 -21.73
N ASP A 234 23.97 11.27 -20.39
CA ASP A 234 24.43 10.17 -19.56
C ASP A 234 23.61 8.91 -19.87
N HIS A 235 24.30 7.79 -20.06
CA HIS A 235 23.63 6.50 -20.37
C HIS A 235 22.65 6.58 -21.55
N GLY A 236 22.85 7.54 -22.46
CA GLY A 236 21.96 7.77 -23.59
C GLY A 236 20.66 8.50 -23.25
N TRP A 237 20.51 9.03 -22.04
CA TRP A 237 19.31 9.76 -21.65
C TRP A 237 19.17 11.08 -22.43
N ARG A 238 17.96 11.34 -22.90
CA ARG A 238 17.58 12.61 -23.54
C ARG A 238 16.16 12.96 -23.15
N LEU A 239 15.88 14.24 -22.94
CA LEU A 239 14.52 14.72 -22.89
C LEU A 239 13.92 14.60 -24.30
N GLY A 240 12.79 13.88 -24.42
CA GLY A 240 12.10 13.75 -25.70
C GLY A 240 11.66 15.10 -26.23
N GLU A 241 11.67 15.26 -27.55
CA GLU A 241 10.98 16.38 -28.22
C GLU A 241 9.48 16.19 -27.99
N GLN A 242 8.83 17.21 -27.42
CA GLN A 242 7.37 17.24 -27.20
C GLN A 242 6.65 17.51 -28.52
#